data_5a57242c7b9e3dbac55afb475ec6bb59
#
_entry.id   5a57242c7b9e3dbac55afb475ec6bb59
#
_cell.length_a   1.000
_cell.length_b   1.000
_cell.length_c   1.000
_cell.angle_alpha   90.00
_cell.angle_beta   90.00
_cell.angle_gamma   90.00
#
_symmetry.space_group_name_H-M   'P 1'
#
loop_
_entity.id
_entity.type
_entity.pdbx_description
1 polymer ?
#
loop_
_entity_poly.entity_id
_entity_poly.type
_entity_poly.pdbx_seq_one_letter_code
_entity_poly.pdbx_strand_id
1 'polypeptide(L)' 'MIQQNDVKFSVIKQVEVSPMNPEDAAYEMERLGYSFWMFLDEDSKQINLIFKRLDGTYGLIKP' A
#
# COMPACT_ATOMS: atom_id res chain seq x y z
N MET A 1 -12.00 7.33 22.24
CA MET A 1 -11.96 5.91 21.85
C MET A 1 -12.95 5.66 20.71
N ILE A 2 -12.54 4.94 19.67
CA ILE A 2 -13.42 4.63 18.54
C ILE A 2 -14.31 3.46 18.91
N GLN A 3 -15.61 3.62 18.75
CA GLN A 3 -16.58 2.54 18.89
C GLN A 3 -16.69 1.82 17.56
N GLN A 4 -17.03 0.53 17.58
CA GLN A 4 -17.13 -0.25 16.36
C GLN A 4 -18.16 0.34 15.38
N ASN A 5 -19.29 0.84 15.89
CA ASN A 5 -20.33 1.45 15.07
C ASN A 5 -19.98 2.86 14.59
N ASP A 6 -18.85 3.44 15.06
CA ASP A 6 -18.37 4.73 14.59
C ASP A 6 -17.45 4.60 13.38
N VAL A 7 -17.04 3.37 13.04
CA VAL A 7 -16.14 3.12 11.91
C VAL A 7 -16.98 2.94 10.65
N LYS A 8 -16.82 3.88 9.73
CA LYS A 8 -17.57 3.86 8.47
C LYS A 8 -16.59 3.86 7.30
N PHE A 9 -16.89 3.06 6.31
CA PHE A 9 -16.08 2.96 5.10
C PHE A 9 -16.80 3.67 3.97
N SER A 10 -16.33 4.86 3.62
CA SER A 10 -16.90 5.62 2.51
C SER A 10 -16.36 5.13 1.17
N VAL A 11 -15.19 4.52 1.17
CA VAL A 11 -14.57 4.01 -0.05
C VAL A 11 -13.92 2.66 0.26
N ILE A 12 -14.20 1.68 -0.59
CA ILE A 12 -13.51 0.38 -0.57
C ILE A 12 -12.95 0.18 -1.97
N LYS A 13 -11.63 -0.01 -2.06
CA LYS A 13 -10.96 -0.23 -3.34
C LYS A 13 -10.43 -1.64 -3.43
N GLN A 14 -10.59 -2.22 -4.59
CA GLN A 14 -10.04 -3.52 -4.91
C GLN A 14 -8.92 -3.30 -5.92
N VAL A 15 -7.70 -3.74 -5.59
CA VAL A 15 -6.56 -3.56 -6.47
C VAL A 15 -6.06 -4.92 -6.95
N GLU A 16 -5.58 -4.94 -8.18
CA GLU A 16 -4.93 -6.13 -8.71
C GLU A 16 -3.51 -6.17 -8.19
N VAL A 17 -3.18 -7.24 -7.47
CA VAL A 17 -1.87 -7.39 -6.85
C VAL A 17 -0.93 -8.02 -7.86
N SER A 18 0.04 -7.24 -8.36
CA SER A 18 0.99 -7.69 -9.37
C SER A 18 2.37 -7.90 -8.77
N PRO A 19 3.14 -8.88 -9.26
CA PRO A 19 4.52 -9.05 -8.82
C PRO A 19 5.39 -7.86 -9.21
N MET A 20 6.15 -7.33 -8.25
CA MET A 20 7.07 -6.23 -8.51
C MET A 20 8.02 -6.09 -7.33
N ASN A 21 9.06 -5.29 -7.49
CA ASN A 21 9.95 -4.95 -6.39
C ASN A 21 9.45 -3.68 -5.69
N PRO A 22 9.96 -3.34 -4.48
CA PRO A 22 9.48 -2.17 -3.76
C PRO A 22 9.65 -0.84 -4.50
N GLU A 23 10.74 -0.67 -5.27
CA GLU A 23 10.95 0.55 -6.02
C GLU A 23 9.86 0.72 -7.09
N ASP A 24 9.52 -0.35 -7.80
CA ASP A 24 8.47 -0.31 -8.79
C ASP A 24 7.11 -0.05 -8.15
N ALA A 25 6.89 -0.60 -6.96
CA ALA A 25 5.66 -0.33 -6.22
C ALA A 25 5.54 1.15 -5.85
N ALA A 26 6.66 1.78 -5.47
CA ALA A 26 6.68 3.21 -5.18
C ALA A 26 6.33 4.01 -6.42
N TYR A 27 6.88 3.66 -7.58
CA TYR A 27 6.56 4.33 -8.84
C TYR A 27 5.08 4.20 -9.19
N GLU A 28 4.52 3.00 -9.05
CA GLU A 28 3.09 2.81 -9.32
C GLU A 28 2.23 3.63 -8.39
N MET A 29 2.57 3.65 -7.11
CA MET A 29 1.86 4.45 -6.13
C MET A 29 1.86 5.93 -6.50
N GLU A 30 3.04 6.46 -6.83
CA GLU A 30 3.18 7.88 -7.20
C GLU A 30 2.47 8.18 -8.51
N ARG A 31 2.60 7.30 -9.50
CA ARG A 31 1.97 7.49 -10.81
C ARG A 31 0.45 7.61 -10.69
N LEU A 32 -0.13 6.81 -9.79
CA LEU A 32 -1.58 6.77 -9.61
C LEU A 32 -2.08 7.77 -8.56
N GLY A 33 -1.17 8.49 -7.88
CA GLY A 33 -1.54 9.52 -6.92
C GLY A 33 -1.97 8.97 -5.56
N TYR A 34 -1.56 7.77 -5.21
CA TYR A 34 -1.86 7.18 -3.90
C TYR A 34 -0.72 7.42 -2.93
N SER A 35 -1.02 7.33 -1.64
CA SER A 35 -0.02 7.40 -0.59
C SER A 35 0.36 6.01 -0.04
N PHE A 36 -0.21 4.96 -0.60
CA PHE A 36 0.10 3.57 -0.26
C PHE A 36 -0.19 2.69 -1.46
N TRP A 37 0.42 1.50 -1.48
CA TRP A 37 0.20 0.55 -2.57
C TRP A 37 0.48 -0.86 -2.09
N MET A 38 -0.41 -1.78 -2.41
CA MET A 38 -0.27 -3.19 -2.09
C MET A 38 0.26 -3.93 -3.31
N PHE A 39 1.25 -4.78 -3.12
CA PHE A 39 1.88 -5.49 -4.22
C PHE A 39 2.38 -6.86 -3.76
N LEU A 40 2.64 -7.73 -4.72
CA LEU A 40 3.27 -9.01 -4.46
C LEU A 40 4.78 -8.83 -4.65
N ASP A 41 5.52 -8.94 -3.55
CA ASP A 41 6.97 -8.81 -3.62
C ASP A 41 7.56 -10.00 -4.38
N GLU A 42 8.26 -9.72 -5.47
CA GLU A 42 8.74 -10.77 -6.36
C GLU A 42 9.82 -11.65 -5.74
N ASP A 43 10.56 -11.13 -4.75
CA ASP A 43 11.59 -11.90 -4.08
C ASP A 43 11.03 -12.81 -2.99
N SER A 44 10.22 -12.27 -2.08
CA SER A 44 9.67 -13.03 -0.97
C SER A 44 8.42 -13.83 -1.36
N LYS A 45 7.78 -13.49 -2.49
CA LYS A 45 6.51 -14.10 -2.94
C LYS A 45 5.38 -13.84 -1.97
N GLN A 46 5.47 -12.75 -1.21
CA GLN A 46 4.45 -12.37 -0.23
C GLN A 46 3.88 -11.00 -0.52
N ILE A 47 2.65 -10.77 -0.06
CA ILE A 47 2.01 -9.47 -0.20
C ILE A 47 2.68 -8.49 0.76
N ASN A 48 3.13 -7.37 0.22
CA ASN A 48 3.70 -6.27 0.99
C ASN A 48 2.89 -5.01 0.70
N LEU A 49 2.99 -4.04 1.62
CA LEU A 49 2.36 -2.75 1.43
C LEU A 49 3.41 -1.67 1.58
N ILE A 50 3.52 -0.81 0.55
CA ILE A 50 4.40 0.36 0.61
C ILE A 50 3.55 1.59 0.92
N PHE A 51 4.09 2.52 1.69
CA PHE A 51 3.41 3.77 2.02
C PHE A 51 4.39 4.93 2.04
N LYS A 52 3.87 6.10 1.73
CA LYS A 52 4.67 7.32 1.72
C LYS A 52 4.58 7.97 3.09
N ARG A 53 5.75 8.32 3.64
CA ARG A 53 5.83 9.01 4.92
C ARG A 53 5.76 10.52 4.70
N LEU A 54 5.42 11.24 5.77
CA LEU A 54 5.29 12.69 5.70
C LEU A 54 6.62 13.39 5.41
N ASP A 55 7.74 12.75 5.73
CA ASP A 55 9.07 13.31 5.46
C ASP A 55 9.56 13.05 4.04
N GLY A 56 8.73 12.44 3.19
CA GLY A 56 9.08 12.15 1.82
C GLY A 56 9.78 10.82 1.59
N THR A 57 10.06 10.08 2.66
CA THR A 57 10.57 8.71 2.53
C THR A 57 9.42 7.72 2.44
N TYR A 58 9.74 6.45 2.27
CA TYR A 58 8.75 5.39 2.12
C TYR A 58 8.93 4.38 3.23
N GLY A 59 7.83 3.77 3.65
CA GLY A 59 7.82 2.67 4.57
C GLY A 59 7.30 1.42 3.89
N LEU A 60 7.65 0.26 4.44
CA LEU A 60 7.23 -1.03 3.90
C LEU A 60 6.67 -1.88 5.02
N ILE A 61 5.46 -2.38 4.83
CA ILE A 61 4.82 -3.29 5.77
C ILE A 61 4.87 -4.68 5.18
N LYS A 62 5.46 -5.60 5.91
CA LYS A 62 5.61 -7.00 5.52
C LYS A 62 4.84 -7.90 6.49
N PRO A 63 4.37 -9.04 6.03
CA PRO A 63 3.75 -10.01 6.93
C PRO A 63 4.75 -10.60 7.91
#